data_477f275c3abd854edb539cf578f10745
#
_entry.id   477f275c3abd854edb539cf578f10745
#
_cell.length_a   1.000
_cell.length_b   1.000
_cell.length_c   1.000
_cell.angle_alpha   90.00
_cell.angle_beta   90.00
_cell.angle_gamma   90.00
#
_symmetry.space_group_name_H-M   'P 1'
#
loop_
_entity.id
_entity.type
_entity.pdbx_description
1 polymer ?
#
loop_
_entity_poly.entity_id
_entity_poly.type
_entity_poly.pdbx_seq_one_letter_code
_entity_poly.pdbx_strand_id
1 'polypeptide(L)'
;MDKIVSHQDVIDQLSDGMTIGVGGWGARRKPMSLIREICRSDIKDLTVVSYGGPDVGLLCAHKKIKKLIFGFVSLDMIPLESHFRQARQKNEIDVMELDEGMVQWGLRAAAMNLPFLPTRVGLGTDVLTHNPELEYVTSPYSDAEKLVAMPALNLDIALIHVNKSDEKGNTQIVGPDPFFDELFARAACKTFISSEEVVSTQELGGKDGAIFNRFERSLVTGVLHAPCGAHPTSCAPSYGFDIKHLKEYAEAAKSFGEYSAKYLNKTHQEYIDSVGGAETILNIPLPQF
;
A
#
# COMPACT_ATOMS: atom_id res chain seq x y z
N MET A 1 -19.76 -1.51 -17.50
CA MET A 1 -20.31 -1.35 -16.13
C MET A 1 -19.46 -0.28 -15.49
N ASP A 2 -20.08 0.74 -14.94
CA ASP A 2 -19.40 1.82 -14.22
C ASP A 2 -18.90 1.29 -12.87
N LYS A 3 -17.65 1.61 -12.54
CA LYS A 3 -16.96 1.18 -11.31
C LYS A 3 -16.65 2.33 -10.37
N ILE A 4 -17.18 3.52 -10.63
CA ILE A 4 -16.95 4.67 -9.74
C ILE A 4 -17.59 4.39 -8.38
N VAL A 5 -16.80 4.62 -7.34
CA VAL A 5 -17.19 4.41 -5.93
C VAL A 5 -16.77 5.61 -5.08
N SER A 6 -17.43 5.78 -3.94
CA SER A 6 -17.04 6.73 -2.90
C SER A 6 -16.08 6.10 -1.89
N HIS A 7 -15.50 6.90 -1.00
CA HIS A 7 -14.72 6.40 0.14
C HIS A 7 -15.54 5.46 1.02
N GLN A 8 -16.81 5.82 1.27
CA GLN A 8 -17.71 5.00 2.10
C GLN A 8 -17.99 3.65 1.46
N ASP A 9 -18.23 3.61 0.13
CA ASP A 9 -18.45 2.35 -0.58
C ASP A 9 -17.25 1.39 -0.44
N VAL A 10 -16.02 1.92 -0.36
CA VAL A 10 -14.81 1.10 -0.12
C VAL A 10 -14.79 0.60 1.33
N ILE A 11 -15.08 1.47 2.30
CA ILE A 11 -15.13 1.08 3.72
C ILE A 11 -16.20 0.02 3.97
N ASP A 12 -17.34 0.11 3.32
CA ASP A 12 -18.44 -0.86 3.44
C ASP A 12 -18.06 -2.27 2.92
N GLN A 13 -16.95 -2.39 2.17
CA GLN A 13 -16.42 -3.69 1.74
C GLN A 13 -15.41 -4.29 2.72
N LEU A 14 -14.96 -3.52 3.70
CA LEU A 14 -14.02 -3.99 4.73
C LEU A 14 -14.77 -4.59 5.91
N SER A 15 -14.14 -5.55 6.56
CA SER A 15 -14.60 -6.16 7.81
C SER A 15 -13.42 -6.46 8.72
N ASP A 16 -13.68 -6.55 10.02
CA ASP A 16 -12.67 -6.92 11.00
C ASP A 16 -11.99 -8.24 10.63
N GLY A 17 -10.68 -8.29 10.82
CA GLY A 17 -9.88 -9.48 10.57
C GLY A 17 -9.49 -9.74 9.11
N MET A 18 -9.97 -8.96 8.15
CA MET A 18 -9.57 -9.08 6.74
C MET A 18 -8.08 -8.87 6.53
N THR A 19 -7.55 -9.54 5.50
CA THR A 19 -6.21 -9.32 4.99
C THR A 19 -6.25 -8.29 3.86
N ILE A 20 -5.64 -7.13 4.09
CA ILE A 20 -5.56 -6.07 3.09
C ILE A 20 -4.14 -5.89 2.56
N GLY A 21 -4.01 -5.71 1.25
CA GLY A 21 -2.78 -5.31 0.60
C GLY A 21 -2.77 -3.82 0.31
N VAL A 22 -1.68 -3.14 0.64
CA VAL A 22 -1.52 -1.70 0.39
C VAL A 22 -0.40 -1.48 -0.62
N GLY A 23 -0.76 -1.03 -1.81
CA GLY A 23 0.17 -0.72 -2.90
C GLY A 23 1.11 0.45 -2.61
N GLY A 24 1.95 0.78 -3.57
CA GLY A 24 3.01 1.75 -3.41
C GLY A 24 4.21 1.20 -2.62
N TRP A 25 5.17 2.07 -2.29
CA TRP A 25 6.45 1.68 -1.71
C TRP A 25 6.97 2.76 -0.76
N GLY A 26 7.17 2.44 0.52
CA GLY A 26 7.64 3.42 1.51
C GLY A 26 6.78 4.69 1.52
N ALA A 27 7.39 5.83 1.27
CA ALA A 27 6.67 7.10 1.15
C ALA A 27 6.29 7.46 -0.31
N ARG A 28 6.08 6.46 -1.18
CA ARG A 28 5.77 6.68 -2.59
C ARG A 28 4.44 6.06 -2.98
N ARG A 29 3.56 6.89 -3.54
CA ARG A 29 2.28 6.54 -4.15
C ARG A 29 1.40 5.61 -3.30
N LYS A 30 1.37 5.86 -1.98
CA LYS A 30 0.46 5.17 -1.05
C LYS A 30 -0.98 5.67 -1.21
N PRO A 31 -1.99 4.82 -1.09
CA PRO A 31 -3.40 5.21 -1.17
C PRO A 31 -3.87 5.91 0.11
N MET A 32 -3.20 7.04 0.47
CA MET A 32 -3.35 7.68 1.79
C MET A 32 -4.75 8.22 2.05
N SER A 33 -5.52 8.57 1.01
CA SER A 33 -6.93 8.97 1.18
C SER A 33 -7.76 7.83 1.76
N LEU A 34 -7.58 6.60 1.26
CA LEU A 34 -8.24 5.39 1.76
C LEU A 34 -7.70 4.98 3.14
N ILE A 35 -6.40 5.10 3.38
CA ILE A 35 -5.79 4.82 4.70
C ILE A 35 -6.38 5.72 5.77
N ARG A 36 -6.54 7.04 5.50
CA ARG A 36 -7.18 7.96 6.43
C ARG A 36 -8.65 7.59 6.70
N GLU A 37 -9.36 7.10 5.69
CA GLU A 37 -10.74 6.64 5.86
C GLU A 37 -10.83 5.41 6.77
N ILE A 38 -9.96 4.41 6.56
CA ILE A 38 -9.85 3.25 7.45
C ILE A 38 -9.53 3.68 8.88
N CYS A 39 -8.65 4.66 9.06
CA CYS A 39 -8.33 5.18 10.39
C CYS A 39 -9.55 5.76 11.11
N ARG A 40 -10.49 6.41 10.39
CA ARG A 40 -11.73 6.98 10.94
C ARG A 40 -12.85 5.96 11.15
N SER A 41 -12.82 4.84 10.42
CA SER A 41 -13.85 3.79 10.53
C SER A 41 -13.74 2.99 11.84
N ASP A 42 -14.72 2.15 12.11
CA ASP A 42 -14.71 1.21 13.26
C ASP A 42 -13.96 -0.09 12.95
N ILE A 43 -13.48 -0.28 11.72
CA ILE A 43 -12.71 -1.47 11.28
C ILE A 43 -11.45 -1.63 12.12
N LYS A 44 -11.16 -2.88 12.51
CA LYS A 44 -10.03 -3.26 13.36
C LYS A 44 -9.52 -4.68 13.04
N ASP A 45 -8.47 -5.07 13.74
CA ASP A 45 -7.88 -6.41 13.68
C ASP A 45 -7.41 -6.83 12.27
N LEU A 46 -7.06 -5.86 11.42
CA LEU A 46 -6.61 -6.14 10.06
C LEU A 46 -5.26 -6.87 10.04
N THR A 47 -5.13 -7.81 9.09
CA THR A 47 -3.81 -8.24 8.60
C THR A 47 -3.43 -7.34 7.43
N VAL A 48 -2.30 -6.67 7.53
CA VAL A 48 -1.83 -5.73 6.49
C VAL A 48 -0.61 -6.30 5.80
N VAL A 49 -0.63 -6.35 4.47
CA VAL A 49 0.53 -6.67 3.63
C VAL A 49 0.96 -5.40 2.93
N SER A 50 2.19 -4.93 3.19
CA SER A 50 2.66 -3.65 2.63
C SER A 50 4.20 -3.59 2.53
N TYR A 51 4.69 -2.88 1.53
CA TYR A 51 6.00 -2.22 1.58
C TYR A 51 5.79 -0.89 2.28
N GLY A 52 5.85 -0.92 3.61
CA GLY A 52 5.25 0.06 4.49
C GLY A 52 5.91 1.43 4.46
N GLY A 53 5.08 2.42 4.68
CA GLY A 53 5.41 3.81 4.89
C GLY A 53 4.46 4.44 5.91
N PRO A 54 3.99 5.67 5.70
CA PRO A 54 3.05 6.33 6.60
C PRO A 54 1.68 5.63 6.65
N ASP A 55 1.34 4.80 5.68
CA ASP A 55 0.18 3.91 5.70
C ASP A 55 0.20 2.99 6.92
N VAL A 56 1.31 2.24 7.09
CA VAL A 56 1.48 1.33 8.22
C VAL A 56 1.50 2.10 9.54
N GLY A 57 2.22 3.22 9.59
CA GLY A 57 2.31 4.01 10.81
C GLY A 57 0.97 4.59 11.26
N LEU A 58 0.15 5.14 10.35
CA LEU A 58 -1.18 5.63 10.67
C LEU A 58 -2.11 4.52 11.15
N LEU A 59 -2.09 3.37 10.47
CA LEU A 59 -2.89 2.21 10.89
C LEU A 59 -2.46 1.68 12.27
N CYS A 60 -1.15 1.68 12.59
CA CYS A 60 -0.64 1.36 13.92
C CYS A 60 -1.13 2.36 14.97
N ALA A 61 -0.99 3.68 14.70
CA ALA A 61 -1.40 4.74 15.61
C ALA A 61 -2.90 4.70 15.95
N HIS A 62 -3.72 4.25 14.98
CA HIS A 62 -5.17 4.05 15.15
C HIS A 62 -5.55 2.63 15.61
N LYS A 63 -4.59 1.77 15.92
CA LYS A 63 -4.80 0.37 16.39
C LYS A 63 -5.68 -0.45 15.44
N LYS A 64 -5.45 -0.28 14.13
CA LYS A 64 -6.19 -1.01 13.09
C LYS A 64 -5.56 -2.35 12.75
N ILE A 65 -4.27 -2.50 13.03
CA ILE A 65 -3.49 -3.68 12.65
C ILE A 65 -3.44 -4.69 13.81
N LYS A 66 -3.80 -5.93 13.51
CA LYS A 66 -3.52 -7.09 14.35
C LYS A 66 -2.19 -7.74 13.93
N LYS A 67 -2.01 -7.98 12.62
CA LYS A 67 -0.80 -8.58 12.05
C LYS A 67 -0.30 -7.75 10.87
N LEU A 68 1.02 -7.50 10.83
CA LEU A 68 1.68 -6.87 9.70
C LEU A 68 2.62 -7.86 9.01
N ILE A 69 2.52 -7.98 7.68
CA ILE A 69 3.42 -8.74 6.81
C ILE A 69 4.14 -7.73 5.92
N PHE A 70 5.46 -7.66 6.02
CA PHE A 70 6.22 -6.59 5.39
C PHE A 70 7.65 -6.99 5.06
N GLY A 71 8.22 -6.37 4.03
CA GLY A 71 9.65 -6.44 3.71
C GLY A 71 10.45 -5.32 4.36
N PHE A 72 9.81 -4.17 4.57
CA PHE A 72 10.34 -3.01 5.30
C PHE A 72 9.22 -2.05 5.68
N VAL A 73 9.49 -1.12 6.60
CA VAL A 73 8.67 0.07 6.87
C VAL A 73 9.58 1.29 6.93
N SER A 74 9.40 2.24 6.01
CA SER A 74 10.28 3.40 5.84
C SER A 74 9.52 4.65 5.39
N LEU A 75 10.00 5.80 5.80
CA LEU A 75 9.57 7.10 5.26
C LEU A 75 10.57 7.65 4.22
N ASP A 76 11.40 6.78 3.64
CA ASP A 76 12.47 7.07 2.70
C ASP A 76 13.51 8.07 3.25
N MET A 77 13.18 9.36 3.25
CA MET A 77 14.06 10.45 3.71
C MET A 77 14.18 10.56 5.23
N ILE A 78 13.29 9.93 5.98
CA ILE A 78 13.27 9.90 7.45
C ILE A 78 13.55 8.45 7.89
N PRO A 79 14.61 8.18 8.65
CA PRO A 79 15.15 6.84 8.84
C PRO A 79 14.21 5.82 9.46
N LEU A 80 13.27 6.24 10.30
CA LEU A 80 12.39 5.33 11.01
C LEU A 80 10.96 5.85 11.01
N GLU A 81 10.01 4.96 10.69
CA GLU A 81 8.61 5.23 10.90
C GLU A 81 8.29 5.13 12.41
N SER A 82 7.93 6.27 13.01
CA SER A 82 7.89 6.41 14.48
C SER A 82 6.73 5.67 15.14
N HIS A 83 5.56 5.62 14.51
CA HIS A 83 4.35 4.98 15.06
C HIS A 83 4.44 3.46 14.98
N PHE A 84 4.91 2.93 13.84
CA PHE A 84 5.20 1.50 13.68
C PHE A 84 6.25 1.04 14.69
N ARG A 85 7.35 1.80 14.82
CA ARG A 85 8.39 1.50 15.81
C ARG A 85 7.83 1.40 17.22
N GLN A 86 6.96 2.34 17.62
CA GLN A 86 6.33 2.29 18.96
C GLN A 86 5.43 1.07 19.11
N ALA A 87 4.59 0.75 18.12
CA ALA A 87 3.73 -0.43 18.15
C ALA A 87 4.55 -1.72 18.29
N ARG A 88 5.68 -1.84 17.56
CA ARG A 88 6.62 -2.97 17.67
C ARG A 88 7.23 -3.07 19.06
N GLN A 89 7.76 -1.96 19.60
CA GLN A 89 8.42 -1.94 20.91
C GLN A 89 7.46 -2.28 22.06
N LYS A 90 6.17 -1.97 21.90
CA LYS A 90 5.12 -2.27 22.89
C LYS A 90 4.43 -3.62 22.68
N ASN A 91 4.81 -4.38 21.64
CA ASN A 91 4.13 -5.61 21.23
C ASN A 91 2.62 -5.43 21.01
N GLU A 92 2.23 -4.32 20.39
CA GLU A 92 0.83 -4.01 20.10
C GLU A 92 0.33 -4.67 18.80
N ILE A 93 1.25 -5.20 17.97
CA ILE A 93 0.95 -5.87 16.72
C ILE A 93 1.78 -7.14 16.56
N ASP A 94 1.20 -8.17 15.97
CA ASP A 94 1.93 -9.34 15.48
C ASP A 94 2.64 -8.99 14.16
N VAL A 95 3.77 -9.63 13.88
CA VAL A 95 4.52 -9.36 12.66
C VAL A 95 5.02 -10.63 11.98
N MET A 96 5.04 -10.59 10.65
CA MET A 96 5.84 -11.44 9.79
C MET A 96 6.81 -10.54 9.04
N GLU A 97 8.01 -10.40 9.58
CA GLU A 97 9.07 -9.58 8.98
C GLU A 97 9.85 -10.43 7.98
N LEU A 98 9.75 -10.06 6.73
CA LEU A 98 10.30 -10.78 5.59
C LEU A 98 11.34 -9.92 4.87
N ASP A 99 12.02 -10.51 3.90
CA ASP A 99 12.73 -9.77 2.86
C ASP A 99 11.74 -9.29 1.79
N GLU A 100 12.07 -8.20 1.09
CA GLU A 100 11.24 -7.66 0.00
C GLU A 100 10.92 -8.71 -1.07
N GLY A 101 11.93 -9.52 -1.45
CA GLY A 101 11.75 -10.58 -2.41
C GLY A 101 10.82 -11.68 -1.92
N MET A 102 10.79 -11.96 -0.61
CA MET A 102 9.85 -12.93 -0.03
C MET A 102 8.41 -12.41 -0.09
N VAL A 103 8.17 -11.14 0.27
CA VAL A 103 6.83 -10.52 0.13
C VAL A 103 6.37 -10.59 -1.32
N GLN A 104 7.26 -10.21 -2.27
CA GLN A 104 6.96 -10.31 -3.69
C GLN A 104 6.62 -11.74 -4.12
N TRP A 105 7.36 -12.74 -3.60
CA TRP A 105 7.14 -14.16 -3.93
C TRP A 105 5.80 -14.66 -3.39
N GLY A 106 5.44 -14.28 -2.18
CA GLY A 106 4.15 -14.61 -1.58
C GLY A 106 2.97 -14.01 -2.35
N LEU A 107 3.06 -12.73 -2.75
CA LEU A 107 2.06 -12.09 -3.61
C LEU A 107 1.99 -12.75 -4.99
N ARG A 108 3.13 -13.14 -5.56
CA ARG A 108 3.19 -13.85 -6.84
C ARG A 108 2.56 -15.24 -6.74
N ALA A 109 2.80 -15.98 -5.66
CA ALA A 109 2.14 -17.27 -5.42
C ALA A 109 0.62 -17.12 -5.41
N ALA A 110 0.11 -16.13 -4.67
CA ALA A 110 -1.33 -15.81 -4.62
C ALA A 110 -1.86 -15.41 -6.01
N ALA A 111 -1.16 -14.54 -6.73
CA ALA A 111 -1.52 -14.10 -8.08
C ALA A 111 -1.60 -15.25 -9.10
N MET A 112 -0.85 -16.32 -8.89
CA MET A 112 -0.84 -17.53 -9.71
C MET A 112 -1.78 -18.63 -9.20
N ASN A 113 -2.52 -18.40 -8.11
CA ASN A 113 -3.34 -19.40 -7.40
C ASN A 113 -2.54 -20.64 -6.98
N LEU A 114 -1.28 -20.45 -6.57
CA LEU A 114 -0.43 -21.48 -6.02
C LEU A 114 -0.39 -21.37 -4.49
N PRO A 115 -0.29 -22.49 -3.76
CA PRO A 115 -0.23 -22.45 -2.30
C PRO A 115 1.08 -21.85 -1.78
N PHE A 116 2.16 -21.96 -2.53
CA PHE A 116 3.47 -21.39 -2.22
C PHE A 116 4.33 -21.30 -3.50
N LEU A 117 5.43 -20.54 -3.41
CA LEU A 117 6.51 -20.57 -4.39
C LEU A 117 7.85 -20.85 -3.70
N PRO A 118 8.72 -21.74 -4.27
CA PRO A 118 10.05 -21.97 -3.73
C PRO A 118 10.97 -20.78 -4.01
N THR A 119 11.82 -20.43 -3.04
CA THR A 119 12.81 -19.34 -3.16
C THR A 119 14.08 -19.64 -2.37
N ARG A 120 15.20 -19.04 -2.81
CA ARG A 120 16.44 -19.01 -2.03
C ARG A 120 16.49 -17.84 -1.05
N VAL A 121 15.63 -16.87 -1.23
CA VAL A 121 15.60 -15.65 -0.38
C VAL A 121 15.31 -16.04 1.06
N GLY A 122 16.06 -15.49 1.98
CA GLY A 122 15.99 -15.80 3.41
C GLY A 122 16.89 -16.95 3.88
N LEU A 123 17.39 -17.82 2.96
CA LEU A 123 18.30 -18.90 3.37
C LEU A 123 19.58 -18.35 4.00
N GLY A 124 19.97 -18.91 5.14
CA GLY A 124 21.18 -18.50 5.87
C GLY A 124 21.07 -17.17 6.62
N THR A 125 19.85 -16.65 6.79
CA THR A 125 19.57 -15.43 7.55
C THR A 125 18.66 -15.72 8.74
N ASP A 126 18.58 -14.75 9.67
CA ASP A 126 17.71 -14.84 10.85
C ASP A 126 16.19 -14.69 10.52
N VAL A 127 15.85 -14.29 9.29
CA VAL A 127 14.45 -14.16 8.85
C VAL A 127 13.68 -15.45 9.12
N LEU A 128 14.26 -16.61 8.81
CA LEU A 128 13.61 -17.91 9.01
C LEU A 128 13.51 -18.30 10.48
N THR A 129 14.44 -17.83 11.31
CA THR A 129 14.42 -18.05 12.77
C THR A 129 13.27 -17.25 13.41
N HIS A 130 13.02 -16.04 12.91
CA HIS A 130 11.97 -15.15 13.42
C HIS A 130 10.59 -15.42 12.86
N ASN A 131 10.49 -16.22 11.78
CA ASN A 131 9.23 -16.61 11.15
C ASN A 131 9.12 -18.15 11.12
N PRO A 132 8.85 -18.79 12.27
CA PRO A 132 8.83 -20.26 12.39
C PRO A 132 7.71 -20.93 11.58
N GLU A 133 6.75 -20.16 11.08
CA GLU A 133 5.71 -20.63 10.17
C GLU A 133 6.18 -20.87 8.73
N LEU A 134 7.40 -20.43 8.39
CA LEU A 134 7.99 -20.65 7.06
C LEU A 134 8.61 -22.05 6.98
N GLU A 135 8.14 -22.83 6.02
CA GLU A 135 8.59 -24.19 5.79
C GLU A 135 9.62 -24.31 4.68
N TYR A 136 10.27 -25.46 4.61
CA TYR A 136 11.22 -25.77 3.55
C TYR A 136 10.64 -26.78 2.56
N VAL A 137 11.12 -26.70 1.32
CA VAL A 137 10.86 -27.68 0.28
C VAL A 137 12.18 -28.10 -0.37
N THR A 138 12.29 -29.37 -0.76
CA THR A 138 13.44 -29.88 -1.51
C THR A 138 13.09 -29.93 -3.00
N SER A 139 14.00 -29.43 -3.84
CA SER A 139 13.87 -29.54 -5.29
C SER A 139 13.71 -31.02 -5.69
N PRO A 140 12.74 -31.37 -6.54
CA PRO A 140 12.55 -32.74 -7.02
C PRO A 140 13.57 -33.11 -8.12
N TYR A 141 14.41 -32.18 -8.54
CA TYR A 141 15.42 -32.38 -9.57
C TYR A 141 16.74 -32.90 -8.99
N SER A 142 17.72 -33.17 -9.87
CA SER A 142 18.99 -33.80 -9.51
C SER A 142 19.85 -32.98 -8.52
N ASP A 143 19.61 -31.67 -8.39
CA ASP A 143 20.27 -30.79 -7.46
C ASP A 143 19.84 -31.01 -6.01
N ALA A 144 18.64 -31.56 -5.79
CA ALA A 144 18.02 -31.81 -4.49
C ALA A 144 18.15 -30.60 -3.53
N GLU A 145 18.12 -29.38 -4.09
CA GLU A 145 18.35 -28.14 -3.37
C GLU A 145 17.25 -27.89 -2.33
N LYS A 146 17.64 -27.46 -1.13
CA LYS A 146 16.71 -27.05 -0.10
C LYS A 146 16.35 -25.56 -0.30
N LEU A 147 15.07 -25.27 -0.42
CA LEU A 147 14.49 -23.95 -0.66
C LEU A 147 13.48 -23.59 0.42
N VAL A 148 13.20 -22.31 0.60
CA VAL A 148 12.08 -21.84 1.41
C VAL A 148 10.80 -21.99 0.59
N ALA A 149 9.77 -22.60 1.18
CA ALA A 149 8.42 -22.63 0.62
C ALA A 149 7.67 -21.37 1.04
N MET A 150 7.86 -20.25 0.31
CA MET A 150 7.18 -18.99 0.64
C MET A 150 5.67 -19.12 0.41
N PRO A 151 4.82 -19.03 1.45
CA PRO A 151 3.39 -19.22 1.32
C PRO A 151 2.74 -18.10 0.52
N ALA A 152 1.61 -18.41 -0.12
CA ALA A 152 0.81 -17.42 -0.82
C ALA A 152 0.27 -16.36 0.14
N LEU A 153 0.46 -15.09 -0.18
CA LEU A 153 -0.13 -13.96 0.52
C LEU A 153 -1.45 -13.57 -0.13
N ASN A 154 -2.50 -14.35 0.16
CA ASN A 154 -3.84 -14.08 -0.34
C ASN A 154 -4.43 -12.85 0.34
N LEU A 155 -5.01 -11.95 -0.46
CA LEU A 155 -5.60 -10.70 0.01
C LEU A 155 -7.12 -10.72 -0.19
N ASP A 156 -7.87 -10.28 0.82
CA ASP A 156 -9.30 -10.03 0.65
C ASP A 156 -9.49 -8.76 -0.20
N ILE A 157 -8.73 -7.72 0.11
CA ILE A 157 -8.80 -6.43 -0.58
C ILE A 157 -7.39 -5.89 -0.86
N ALA A 158 -7.17 -5.38 -2.07
CA ALA A 158 -6.03 -4.53 -2.40
C ALA A 158 -6.47 -3.07 -2.55
N LEU A 159 -5.69 -2.16 -1.96
CA LEU A 159 -5.84 -0.71 -2.05
C LEU A 159 -4.63 -0.15 -2.79
N ILE A 160 -4.86 0.49 -3.94
CA ILE A 160 -3.78 0.98 -4.81
C ILE A 160 -4.09 2.41 -5.23
N HIS A 161 -3.08 3.28 -5.22
CA HIS A 161 -3.20 4.62 -5.76
C HIS A 161 -2.55 4.70 -7.14
N VAL A 162 -3.20 5.40 -8.09
CA VAL A 162 -2.71 5.52 -9.47
C VAL A 162 -2.80 6.97 -9.97
N ASN A 163 -2.04 7.30 -11.03
CA ASN A 163 -2.09 8.63 -11.61
C ASN A 163 -3.40 8.88 -12.35
N LYS A 164 -3.85 7.92 -13.17
CA LYS A 164 -5.07 8.06 -13.97
C LYS A 164 -5.87 6.77 -13.99
N SER A 165 -7.18 6.91 -14.09
CA SER A 165 -8.09 5.79 -14.32
C SER A 165 -9.30 6.24 -15.14
N ASP A 166 -10.13 5.29 -15.58
CA ASP A 166 -11.45 5.55 -16.14
C ASP A 166 -12.56 4.85 -15.34
N GLU A 167 -13.80 5.16 -15.65
CA GLU A 167 -14.99 4.56 -15.04
C GLU A 167 -15.10 3.03 -15.19
N LYS A 168 -14.31 2.43 -16.11
CA LYS A 168 -14.30 0.98 -16.38
C LYS A 168 -13.21 0.25 -15.61
N GLY A 169 -12.35 0.99 -14.92
CA GLY A 169 -11.24 0.43 -14.15
C GLY A 169 -9.94 0.21 -14.94
N ASN A 170 -9.80 0.80 -16.15
CA ASN A 170 -8.47 0.92 -16.76
C ASN A 170 -7.66 1.90 -15.93
N THR A 171 -6.37 1.59 -15.69
CA THR A 171 -5.52 2.35 -14.78
C THR A 171 -4.16 2.61 -15.39
N GLN A 172 -3.59 3.79 -15.10
CA GLN A 172 -2.26 4.16 -15.54
C GLN A 172 -1.40 4.60 -14.36
N ILE A 173 -0.21 4.01 -14.31
CA ILE A 173 0.88 4.44 -13.43
C ILE A 173 1.93 5.08 -14.32
N VAL A 174 1.94 6.41 -14.35
CA VAL A 174 2.76 7.21 -15.26
C VAL A 174 4.16 7.43 -14.70
N GLY A 175 4.32 7.35 -13.40
CA GLY A 175 5.61 7.47 -12.73
C GLY A 175 6.60 6.37 -13.12
N PRO A 176 7.89 6.55 -12.79
CA PRO A 176 8.96 5.61 -13.17
C PRO A 176 8.83 4.25 -12.45
N ASP A 177 8.16 4.23 -11.30
CA ASP A 177 8.12 3.08 -10.40
C ASP A 177 6.70 2.52 -10.25
N PRO A 178 6.29 1.52 -11.03
CA PRO A 178 5.01 0.83 -10.83
C PRO A 178 5.03 -0.05 -9.56
N PHE A 179 6.21 -0.30 -8.99
CA PHE A 179 6.44 -1.20 -7.86
C PHE A 179 5.83 -2.59 -8.09
N PHE A 180 5.11 -3.13 -7.09
CA PHE A 180 4.48 -4.44 -7.15
C PHE A 180 2.95 -4.36 -7.16
N ASP A 181 2.37 -3.23 -7.53
CA ASP A 181 0.93 -2.98 -7.50
C ASP A 181 0.14 -4.00 -8.33
N GLU A 182 0.70 -4.45 -9.46
CA GLU A 182 0.12 -5.52 -10.25
C GLU A 182 -0.04 -6.81 -9.44
N LEU A 183 0.96 -7.17 -8.63
CA LEU A 183 0.89 -8.37 -7.79
C LEU A 183 -0.14 -8.23 -6.67
N PHE A 184 -0.24 -7.05 -6.05
CA PHE A 184 -1.29 -6.77 -5.07
C PHE A 184 -2.67 -6.92 -5.71
N ALA A 185 -2.90 -6.34 -6.90
CA ALA A 185 -4.17 -6.45 -7.61
C ALA A 185 -4.53 -7.89 -7.98
N ARG A 186 -3.54 -8.72 -8.38
CA ARG A 186 -3.74 -10.12 -8.75
C ARG A 186 -3.90 -11.05 -7.56
N ALA A 187 -3.32 -10.71 -6.42
CA ALA A 187 -3.38 -11.49 -5.19
C ALA A 187 -4.68 -11.28 -4.41
N ALA A 188 -5.49 -10.30 -4.79
CA ALA A 188 -6.67 -9.86 -4.06
C ALA A 188 -7.98 -10.39 -4.66
N CYS A 189 -8.95 -10.67 -3.78
CA CYS A 189 -10.33 -10.96 -4.19
C CYS A 189 -11.01 -9.71 -4.77
N LYS A 190 -10.74 -8.53 -4.21
CA LYS A 190 -11.25 -7.23 -4.67
C LYS A 190 -10.12 -6.21 -4.70
N THR A 191 -10.10 -5.35 -5.72
CA THR A 191 -9.12 -4.27 -5.82
C THR A 191 -9.83 -2.93 -5.95
N PHE A 192 -9.52 -2.00 -5.06
CA PHE A 192 -9.99 -0.61 -5.12
C PHE A 192 -8.84 0.32 -5.48
N ILE A 193 -9.10 1.13 -6.50
CA ILE A 193 -8.15 2.11 -7.01
C ILE A 193 -8.57 3.48 -6.55
N SER A 194 -7.69 4.21 -5.86
CA SER A 194 -7.79 5.67 -5.74
C SER A 194 -6.96 6.31 -6.85
N SER A 195 -7.50 7.31 -7.53
CA SER A 195 -6.90 7.90 -8.72
C SER A 195 -6.81 9.40 -8.60
N GLU A 196 -5.66 9.98 -9.01
CA GLU A 196 -5.50 11.43 -9.10
C GLU A 196 -6.49 12.04 -10.10
N GLU A 197 -6.66 11.40 -11.25
CA GLU A 197 -7.55 11.83 -12.31
C GLU A 197 -8.42 10.66 -12.78
N VAL A 198 -9.71 10.93 -12.98
CA VAL A 198 -10.62 10.01 -13.69
C VAL A 198 -10.94 10.62 -15.04
N VAL A 199 -10.50 9.94 -16.11
CA VAL A 199 -10.55 10.44 -17.48
C VAL A 199 -11.35 9.48 -18.38
N SER A 200 -11.55 9.85 -19.65
CA SER A 200 -12.24 8.96 -20.59
C SER A 200 -11.37 7.75 -20.97
N THR A 201 -12.02 6.60 -21.29
CA THR A 201 -11.33 5.43 -21.83
C THR A 201 -10.51 5.76 -23.09
N GLN A 202 -10.98 6.70 -23.90
CA GLN A 202 -10.31 7.10 -25.12
C GLN A 202 -8.98 7.80 -24.83
N GLU A 203 -8.93 8.62 -23.78
CA GLU A 203 -7.70 9.29 -23.35
C GLU A 203 -6.66 8.30 -22.86
N LEU A 204 -7.05 7.31 -22.04
CA LEU A 204 -6.15 6.25 -21.57
C LEU A 204 -5.68 5.33 -22.70
N GLY A 205 -6.50 5.12 -23.73
CA GLY A 205 -6.21 4.21 -24.86
C GLY A 205 -5.33 4.82 -25.94
N GLY A 206 -4.91 6.07 -25.80
CA GLY A 206 -4.05 6.75 -26.78
C GLY A 206 -2.70 6.05 -26.98
N LYS A 207 -2.09 6.24 -28.16
CA LYS A 207 -0.83 5.59 -28.55
C LYS A 207 0.29 5.77 -27.53
N ASP A 208 0.37 6.94 -26.91
CA ASP A 208 1.43 7.28 -25.95
C ASP A 208 1.05 6.94 -24.50
N GLY A 209 -0.24 6.73 -24.21
CA GLY A 209 -0.75 6.42 -22.87
C GLY A 209 -0.80 4.93 -22.55
N ALA A 210 -1.06 4.07 -23.55
CA ALA A 210 -1.31 2.65 -23.33
C ALA A 210 -0.15 1.90 -22.65
N ILE A 211 1.09 2.37 -22.80
CA ILE A 211 2.28 1.79 -22.17
C ILE A 211 2.27 1.91 -20.63
N PHE A 212 1.45 2.82 -20.08
CA PHE A 212 1.33 3.05 -18.63
C PHE A 212 0.23 2.20 -17.98
N ASN A 213 -0.55 1.43 -18.78
CA ASN A 213 -1.49 0.46 -18.25
C ASN A 213 -0.71 -0.75 -17.71
N ARG A 214 -0.74 -0.95 -16.38
CA ARG A 214 0.12 -1.95 -15.72
C ARG A 214 -0.59 -3.26 -15.43
N PHE A 215 -1.91 -3.24 -15.30
CA PHE A 215 -2.73 -4.42 -15.08
C PHE A 215 -4.13 -4.26 -15.66
N GLU A 216 -4.84 -5.38 -15.79
CA GLU A 216 -6.11 -5.44 -16.48
C GLU A 216 -7.25 -4.88 -15.61
N ARG A 217 -8.16 -4.14 -16.24
CA ARG A 217 -9.38 -3.62 -15.59
C ARG A 217 -10.27 -4.70 -14.98
N SER A 218 -10.16 -5.95 -15.42
CA SER A 218 -10.90 -7.08 -14.84
C SER A 218 -10.54 -7.33 -13.38
N LEU A 219 -9.35 -6.95 -12.93
CA LEU A 219 -8.90 -7.04 -11.55
C LEU A 219 -9.48 -5.93 -10.66
N VAL A 220 -9.91 -4.81 -11.25
CA VAL A 220 -10.41 -3.64 -10.52
C VAL A 220 -11.88 -3.80 -10.20
N THR A 221 -12.22 -3.70 -8.93
CA THR A 221 -13.59 -3.74 -8.40
C THR A 221 -14.22 -2.37 -8.38
N GLY A 222 -13.50 -1.35 -7.90
CA GLY A 222 -13.97 0.02 -7.79
C GLY A 222 -12.87 1.05 -8.02
N VAL A 223 -13.28 2.23 -8.52
CA VAL A 223 -12.42 3.39 -8.83
C VAL A 223 -12.92 4.59 -8.05
N LEU A 224 -12.05 5.14 -7.21
CA LEU A 224 -12.30 6.33 -6.41
C LEU A 224 -11.54 7.52 -7.01
N HIS A 225 -12.22 8.62 -7.31
CA HIS A 225 -11.56 9.88 -7.64
C HIS A 225 -11.04 10.54 -6.37
N ALA A 226 -9.73 10.64 -6.22
CA ALA A 226 -9.06 11.17 -5.03
C ALA A 226 -7.84 12.00 -5.43
N PRO A 227 -8.02 13.23 -5.95
CA PRO A 227 -6.90 14.14 -6.27
C PRO A 227 -6.03 14.37 -5.04
N CYS A 228 -4.71 14.39 -5.21
CA CYS A 228 -3.74 14.44 -4.13
C CYS A 228 -3.91 13.29 -3.11
N GLY A 229 -4.46 12.17 -3.55
CA GLY A 229 -4.84 11.04 -2.69
C GLY A 229 -3.67 10.30 -2.07
N ALA A 230 -2.47 10.43 -2.65
CA ALA A 230 -1.25 9.87 -2.09
C ALA A 230 -0.58 10.77 -1.04
N HIS A 231 -0.88 12.09 -0.98
CA HIS A 231 -0.24 12.98 -0.02
C HIS A 231 -0.37 12.47 1.44
N PRO A 232 0.73 12.48 2.24
CA PRO A 232 2.01 13.17 2.08
C PRO A 232 3.09 12.39 1.32
N THR A 233 2.78 11.21 0.80
CA THR A 233 3.69 10.46 -0.06
C THR A 233 3.73 11.06 -1.47
N SER A 234 4.78 10.77 -2.25
CA SER A 234 4.86 11.27 -3.62
C SER A 234 3.85 10.58 -4.54
N CYS A 235 3.45 11.27 -5.60
CA CYS A 235 2.76 10.70 -6.76
C CYS A 235 3.37 11.26 -8.04
N ALA A 236 4.58 10.79 -8.37
CA ALA A 236 5.26 11.24 -9.58
C ALA A 236 4.47 10.86 -10.85
N PRO A 237 4.42 11.71 -11.90
CA PRO A 237 5.08 13.00 -11.99
C PRO A 237 4.30 14.18 -11.40
N SER A 238 3.14 13.96 -10.77
CA SER A 238 2.24 15.02 -10.33
C SER A 238 2.82 15.85 -9.16
N TYR A 239 3.39 15.20 -8.16
CA TYR A 239 4.03 15.86 -7.00
C TYR A 239 5.03 14.94 -6.28
N GLY A 240 5.95 15.56 -5.54
CA GLY A 240 6.96 14.87 -4.74
C GLY A 240 6.50 14.55 -3.31
N PHE A 241 7.47 14.18 -2.45
CA PHE A 241 7.21 13.97 -1.02
C PHE A 241 6.98 15.29 -0.30
N ASP A 242 5.96 15.38 0.54
CA ASP A 242 5.90 16.46 1.52
C ASP A 242 6.79 16.16 2.73
N ILE A 243 8.07 16.47 2.60
CA ILE A 243 9.07 16.26 3.66
C ILE A 243 8.69 17.00 4.94
N LYS A 244 8.11 18.19 4.82
CA LYS A 244 7.71 18.98 5.98
C LYS A 244 6.58 18.29 6.75
N HIS A 245 5.56 17.84 6.03
CA HIS A 245 4.44 17.12 6.62
C HIS A 245 4.86 15.77 7.18
N LEU A 246 5.72 15.01 6.48
CA LEU A 246 6.26 13.74 6.97
C LEU A 246 7.10 13.90 8.24
N LYS A 247 7.85 15.00 8.40
CA LYS A 247 8.56 15.32 9.64
C LYS A 247 7.58 15.63 10.78
N GLU A 248 6.59 16.50 10.53
CA GLU A 248 5.52 16.80 11.51
C GLU A 248 4.81 15.52 11.95
N TYR A 249 4.46 14.65 11.00
CA TYR A 249 3.87 13.34 11.25
C TYR A 249 4.77 12.45 12.13
N ALA A 250 6.06 12.33 11.80
CA ALA A 250 7.00 11.50 12.56
C ALA A 250 7.20 12.00 14.00
N GLU A 251 7.24 13.33 14.18
CA GLU A 251 7.36 13.98 15.48
C GLU A 251 6.09 13.81 16.33
N ALA A 252 4.93 13.75 15.69
CA ALA A 252 3.63 13.58 16.33
C ALA A 252 3.48 12.24 17.07
N ALA A 253 4.37 11.29 16.89
CA ALA A 253 4.34 10.04 17.64
C ALA A 253 4.42 10.24 19.18
N LYS A 254 4.82 11.41 19.65
CA LYS A 254 4.83 11.78 21.08
C LYS A 254 3.52 12.40 21.58
N SER A 255 2.72 12.99 20.66
CA SER A 255 1.46 13.71 20.94
C SER A 255 0.46 13.54 19.79
N PHE A 256 0.18 12.28 19.44
CA PHE A 256 -0.59 11.93 18.24
C PHE A 256 -2.00 12.53 18.20
N GLY A 257 -2.62 12.78 19.36
CA GLY A 257 -3.96 13.37 19.43
C GLY A 257 -4.07 14.73 18.75
N GLU A 258 -3.05 15.59 18.88
CA GLU A 258 -3.02 16.92 18.23
C GLU A 258 -2.93 16.80 16.71
N TYR A 259 -2.05 15.92 16.23
CA TYR A 259 -1.91 15.64 14.80
C TYR A 259 -3.20 15.04 14.21
N SER A 260 -3.81 14.09 14.92
CA SER A 260 -5.08 13.48 14.52
C SER A 260 -6.21 14.51 14.43
N ALA A 261 -6.34 15.40 15.43
CA ALA A 261 -7.33 16.48 15.41
C ALA A 261 -7.11 17.46 14.26
N LYS A 262 -5.85 17.75 13.95
CA LYS A 262 -5.48 18.69 12.88
C LYS A 262 -5.71 18.13 11.49
N TYR A 263 -5.43 16.83 11.25
CA TYR A 263 -5.34 16.26 9.92
C TYR A 263 -6.22 15.04 9.65
N LEU A 264 -6.50 14.19 10.67
CA LEU A 264 -7.09 12.88 10.42
C LEU A 264 -8.60 12.82 10.67
N ASN A 265 -9.13 13.64 11.58
CA ASN A 265 -10.57 13.75 11.83
C ASN A 265 -11.27 14.63 10.79
N LYS A 266 -10.99 14.38 9.51
CA LYS A 266 -11.38 15.22 8.38
C LYS A 266 -11.71 14.36 7.17
N THR A 267 -12.68 14.78 6.37
CA THR A 267 -12.89 14.22 5.03
C THR A 267 -11.63 14.42 4.18
N HIS A 268 -11.55 13.75 3.04
CA HIS A 268 -10.40 13.90 2.14
C HIS A 268 -10.23 15.37 1.70
N GLN A 269 -11.31 16.06 1.34
CA GLN A 269 -11.24 17.47 0.92
C GLN A 269 -10.79 18.38 2.06
N GLU A 270 -11.36 18.23 3.26
CA GLU A 270 -10.94 19.02 4.42
C GLU A 270 -9.48 18.78 4.82
N TYR A 271 -8.98 17.54 4.60
CA TYR A 271 -7.56 17.25 4.76
C TYR A 271 -6.71 18.02 3.76
N ILE A 272 -7.06 18.00 2.47
CA ILE A 272 -6.36 18.76 1.43
C ILE A 272 -6.33 20.26 1.78
N ASP A 273 -7.45 20.82 2.20
CA ASP A 273 -7.55 22.23 2.61
C ASP A 273 -6.65 22.50 3.83
N SER A 274 -6.55 21.57 4.78
CA SER A 274 -5.76 21.71 6.00
C SER A 274 -4.23 21.72 5.78
N VAL A 275 -3.77 21.20 4.64
CA VAL A 275 -2.36 21.18 4.24
C VAL A 275 -2.02 22.27 3.22
N GLY A 276 -2.93 23.23 3.00
CA GLY A 276 -2.71 24.41 2.15
C GLY A 276 -3.34 24.30 0.75
N GLY A 277 -4.19 23.29 0.52
CA GLY A 277 -4.90 23.10 -0.73
C GLY A 277 -4.13 22.29 -1.79
N ALA A 278 -4.85 21.85 -2.81
CA ALA A 278 -4.29 21.02 -3.89
C ALA A 278 -3.12 21.70 -4.62
N GLU A 279 -3.22 23.00 -4.86
CA GLU A 279 -2.14 23.77 -5.53
C GLU A 279 -0.82 23.68 -4.75
N THR A 280 -0.87 23.77 -3.42
CA THR A 280 0.32 23.62 -2.56
C THR A 280 0.95 22.24 -2.73
N ILE A 281 0.15 21.17 -2.77
CA ILE A 281 0.62 19.81 -2.95
C ILE A 281 1.23 19.62 -4.34
N LEU A 282 0.55 20.07 -5.39
CA LEU A 282 1.00 19.92 -6.78
C LEU A 282 2.30 20.68 -7.07
N ASN A 283 2.62 21.69 -6.27
CA ASN A 283 3.88 22.44 -6.36
C ASN A 283 5.04 21.80 -5.57
N ILE A 284 4.83 20.67 -4.87
CA ILE A 284 5.92 19.97 -4.19
C ILE A 284 6.89 19.39 -5.23
N PRO A 285 8.18 19.77 -5.18
CA PRO A 285 9.13 19.35 -6.20
C PRO A 285 9.34 17.83 -6.17
N LEU A 286 9.49 17.25 -7.36
CA LEU A 286 9.88 15.84 -7.48
C LEU A 286 11.27 15.61 -6.92
N PRO A 287 11.54 14.42 -6.33
CA PRO A 287 12.88 14.08 -5.90
C PRO A 287 13.84 14.10 -7.11
N GLN A 288 14.99 14.69 -6.92
CA GLN A 288 16.08 14.63 -7.88
C GLN A 288 16.94 13.40 -7.53
N PHE A 289 17.06 12.50 -8.48
CA PHE A 289 17.87 11.28 -8.37
C PHE A 289 19.24 11.50 -8.98
#